data_3e167ea37e46742faa46b865eaef9485
#
_entry.id   3e167ea37e46742faa46b865eaef9485
#
_cell.length_a   1.000
_cell.length_b   1.000
_cell.length_c   1.000
_cell.angle_alpha   90.00
_cell.angle_beta   90.00
_cell.angle_gamma   90.00
#
_symmetry.space_group_name_H-M   'P 1'
#
loop_
_entity.id
_entity.type
_entity.pdbx_description
1 polymer ?
#
loop_
_entity_poly.entity_id
_entity_poly.type
_entity_poly.pdbx_seq_one_letter_code
_entity_poly.pdbx_strand_id
1 'polypeptide(L)'
;MTRNQVPRDVREFVRQEIKSVFQLEVLLLLHRTRGRAWTVMELSQELGIDPEIAEAQVIRLEELRLLQTEQSIPISYVYGPTDQNDEIIIEKLAVSYAKQRVGIFSLILSESNSRIRRFAEAFRLIRGAD
;
A
#
# COMPACT_ATOMS: atom_id res chain seq x y z
N MET A 1 -26.10 9.37 -6.60
CA MET A 1 -25.05 10.33 -6.30
C MET A 1 -23.73 9.63 -6.08
N THR A 2 -22.73 10.11 -6.71
CA THR A 2 -21.42 9.45 -6.66
C THR A 2 -20.38 10.28 -5.92
N ARG A 3 -20.81 11.31 -5.23
CA ARG A 3 -19.89 12.29 -4.66
C ARG A 3 -18.87 11.70 -3.68
N ASN A 4 -19.18 10.56 -3.06
CA ASN A 4 -18.28 9.96 -2.09
C ASN A 4 -17.59 8.73 -2.62
N GLN A 5 -17.63 8.54 -3.92
CA GLN A 5 -16.95 7.39 -4.51
C GLN A 5 -15.49 7.70 -4.77
N VAL A 6 -14.67 6.71 -4.49
CA VAL A 6 -13.26 6.77 -4.86
C VAL A 6 -13.17 6.71 -6.39
N PRO A 7 -12.36 7.56 -7.03
CA PRO A 7 -12.22 7.51 -8.48
C PRO A 7 -11.83 6.14 -8.98
N ARG A 8 -12.29 5.82 -10.18
CA ARG A 8 -12.09 4.47 -10.73
C ARG A 8 -10.62 4.10 -10.84
N ASP A 9 -9.79 5.01 -11.33
CA ASP A 9 -8.37 4.73 -11.50
C ASP A 9 -7.68 4.49 -10.16
N VAL A 10 -8.10 5.22 -9.11
CA VAL A 10 -7.57 5.00 -7.77
C VAL A 10 -8.02 3.65 -7.25
N ARG A 11 -9.29 3.28 -7.48
CA ARG A 11 -9.78 1.97 -7.05
C ARG A 11 -8.98 0.85 -7.69
N GLU A 12 -8.71 0.97 -8.97
CA GLU A 12 -7.95 -0.05 -9.67
C GLU A 12 -6.54 -0.15 -9.16
N PHE A 13 -5.90 0.99 -8.92
CA PHE A 13 -4.55 0.99 -8.37
C PHE A 13 -4.52 0.30 -7.01
N VAL A 14 -5.46 0.65 -6.13
CA VAL A 14 -5.51 0.07 -4.79
C VAL A 14 -5.70 -1.44 -4.88
N ARG A 15 -6.64 -1.89 -5.71
CA ARG A 15 -6.92 -3.32 -5.84
C ARG A 15 -5.72 -4.09 -6.37
N GLN A 16 -4.99 -3.51 -7.31
CA GLN A 16 -3.89 -4.22 -7.97
C GLN A 16 -2.60 -4.14 -7.17
N GLU A 17 -2.33 -3.01 -6.55
CA GLU A 17 -0.99 -2.77 -5.99
C GLU A 17 -0.95 -2.71 -4.47
N ILE A 18 -2.02 -2.30 -3.81
CA ILE A 18 -2.02 -2.10 -2.36
C ILE A 18 -2.64 -3.33 -1.70
N LYS A 19 -1.81 -4.10 -1.00
CA LYS A 19 -2.24 -5.39 -0.45
C LYS A 19 -2.55 -5.34 1.03
N SER A 20 -2.21 -4.24 1.71
CA SER A 20 -2.48 -4.10 3.14
C SER A 20 -2.56 -2.64 3.52
N VAL A 21 -3.19 -2.39 4.67
CA VAL A 21 -3.26 -1.04 5.23
C VAL A 21 -1.85 -0.57 5.59
N PHE A 22 -0.98 -1.48 6.04
CA PHE A 22 0.41 -1.12 6.35
C PHE A 22 1.12 -0.56 5.13
N GLN A 23 0.94 -1.22 3.98
CA GLN A 23 1.55 -0.75 2.74
C GLN A 23 1.04 0.63 2.37
N LEU A 24 -0.26 0.83 2.50
CA LEU A 24 -0.88 2.13 2.22
C LEU A 24 -0.29 3.21 3.12
N GLU A 25 -0.18 2.93 4.41
CA GLU A 25 0.28 3.95 5.35
C GLU A 25 1.73 4.30 5.15
N VAL A 26 2.57 3.31 4.84
CA VAL A 26 3.98 3.60 4.53
C VAL A 26 4.07 4.45 3.28
N LEU A 27 3.34 4.06 2.23
CA LEU A 27 3.38 4.82 0.98
C LEU A 27 2.95 6.27 1.19
N LEU A 28 1.85 6.48 1.90
CA LEU A 28 1.32 7.82 2.08
C LEU A 28 2.19 8.66 3.01
N LEU A 29 2.83 8.05 3.99
CA LEU A 29 3.78 8.77 4.83
C LEU A 29 4.95 9.26 4.00
N LEU A 30 5.51 8.39 3.16
CA LEU A 30 6.62 8.77 2.30
C LEU A 30 6.20 9.84 1.31
N HIS A 31 4.99 9.73 0.79
CA HIS A 31 4.47 10.71 -0.15
C HIS A 31 4.33 12.10 0.49
N ARG A 32 3.74 12.18 1.68
CA ARG A 32 3.53 13.50 2.30
C ARG A 32 4.80 14.09 2.88
N THR A 33 5.83 13.28 3.04
CA THR A 33 7.14 13.75 3.49
C THR A 33 8.18 13.60 2.37
N ARG A 34 7.75 13.76 1.14
CA ARG A 34 8.64 13.60 -0.02
C ARG A 34 9.83 14.52 0.14
N GLY A 35 10.99 14.03 -0.28
CA GLY A 35 12.24 14.73 -0.07
C GLY A 35 12.98 14.29 1.17
N ARG A 36 12.30 13.64 2.10
CA ARG A 36 12.92 13.09 3.29
C ARG A 36 13.13 11.59 3.12
N ALA A 37 14.34 11.12 3.44
CA ALA A 37 14.65 9.69 3.44
C ALA A 37 14.36 9.12 4.82
N TRP A 38 13.77 7.93 4.86
CA TRP A 38 13.37 7.26 6.09
C TRP A 38 14.06 5.91 6.18
N THR A 39 14.57 5.57 7.34
CA THR A 39 15.02 4.20 7.59
C THR A 39 13.82 3.36 8.04
N VAL A 40 13.99 2.03 7.99
CA VAL A 40 12.94 1.12 8.45
C VAL A 40 12.58 1.39 9.91
N MET A 41 13.59 1.63 10.76
CA MET A 41 13.33 1.89 12.17
C MET A 41 12.54 3.18 12.37
N GLU A 42 12.84 4.20 11.58
CA GLU A 42 12.11 5.46 11.68
C GLU A 42 10.67 5.28 11.26
N LEU A 43 10.44 4.52 10.20
CA LEU A 43 9.07 4.23 9.76
C LEU A 43 8.31 3.44 10.82
N SER A 44 8.97 2.45 11.39
CA SER A 44 8.39 1.63 12.44
C SER A 44 7.95 2.50 13.63
N GLN A 45 8.80 3.40 14.05
CA GLN A 45 8.49 4.27 15.19
C GLN A 45 7.39 5.26 14.87
N GLU A 46 7.45 5.84 13.68
CA GLU A 46 6.46 6.85 13.30
C GLU A 46 5.06 6.25 13.17
N LEU A 47 4.97 5.06 12.58
CA LEU A 47 3.67 4.44 12.30
C LEU A 47 3.20 3.49 13.41
N GLY A 48 4.09 3.19 14.37
CA GLY A 48 3.72 2.28 15.45
C GLY A 48 3.54 0.85 14.99
N ILE A 49 4.35 0.40 14.04
CA ILE A 49 4.29 -0.96 13.51
C ILE A 49 5.64 -1.63 13.72
N ASP A 50 5.63 -2.96 13.70
CA ASP A 50 6.86 -3.71 13.89
C ASP A 50 7.86 -3.40 12.77
N PRO A 51 9.17 -3.37 13.08
CA PRO A 51 10.16 -3.12 12.02
C PRO A 51 10.11 -4.13 10.91
N GLU A 52 9.78 -5.39 11.20
CA GLU A 52 9.67 -6.42 10.16
C GLU A 52 8.53 -6.10 9.21
N ILE A 53 7.43 -5.58 9.74
CA ILE A 53 6.30 -5.18 8.91
C ILE A 53 6.70 -3.98 8.05
N ALA A 54 7.36 -3.00 8.65
CA ALA A 54 7.81 -1.82 7.90
C ALA A 54 8.76 -2.21 6.78
N GLU A 55 9.68 -3.11 7.07
CA GLU A 55 10.65 -3.55 6.07
C GLU A 55 9.96 -4.23 4.89
N ALA A 56 9.00 -5.10 5.18
CA ALA A 56 8.26 -5.77 4.11
C ALA A 56 7.57 -4.78 3.19
N GLN A 57 7.05 -3.69 3.76
CA GLN A 57 6.36 -2.69 2.96
C GLN A 57 7.31 -1.91 2.07
N VAL A 58 8.45 -1.48 2.58
CA VAL A 58 9.38 -0.72 1.74
C VAL A 58 9.95 -1.60 0.63
N ILE A 59 10.20 -2.88 0.91
CA ILE A 59 10.66 -3.80 -0.13
C ILE A 59 9.61 -3.91 -1.23
N ARG A 60 8.35 -4.09 -0.84
CA ARG A 60 7.27 -4.20 -1.81
C ARG A 60 7.10 -2.92 -2.62
N LEU A 61 7.14 -1.77 -1.95
CA LEU A 61 6.98 -0.49 -2.64
C LEU A 61 8.15 -0.21 -3.58
N GLU A 62 9.35 -0.66 -3.20
CA GLU A 62 10.50 -0.51 -4.08
C GLU A 62 10.36 -1.40 -5.31
N GLU A 63 9.85 -2.62 -5.13
CA GLU A 63 9.59 -3.51 -6.27
C GLU A 63 8.59 -2.90 -7.23
N LEU A 64 7.63 -2.15 -6.71
CA LEU A 64 6.65 -1.44 -7.53
C LEU A 64 7.24 -0.17 -8.14
N ARG A 65 8.48 0.16 -7.81
CA ARG A 65 9.18 1.34 -8.32
C ARG A 65 8.52 2.65 -7.87
N LEU A 66 8.05 2.65 -6.66
CA LEU A 66 7.44 3.84 -6.07
C LEU A 66 8.37 4.55 -5.11
N LEU A 67 9.45 3.90 -4.70
CA LEU A 67 10.46 4.44 -3.78
C LEU A 67 11.83 4.35 -4.39
N GLN A 68 12.71 5.25 -3.95
CA GLN A 68 14.13 5.21 -4.27
C GLN A 68 14.89 4.85 -3.01
N THR A 69 15.92 4.03 -3.16
CA THR A 69 16.77 3.61 -2.05
C THR A 69 17.97 4.51 -1.97
N GLU A 70 18.31 5.00 -0.78
CA GLU A 70 19.54 5.75 -0.58
C GLU A 70 20.55 4.87 0.12
N GLN A 71 21.76 4.85 -0.43
CA GLN A 71 22.84 4.01 0.08
C GLN A 71 23.46 4.68 1.30
N SER A 72 22.80 4.58 2.41
CA SER A 72 23.28 5.08 3.70
C SER A 72 23.38 3.90 4.65
N ILE A 73 23.89 4.13 5.85
CA ILE A 73 23.98 3.10 6.86
C ILE A 73 23.28 3.64 8.10
N PRO A 74 22.10 3.10 8.40
CA PRO A 74 21.33 2.08 7.66
C PRO A 74 20.73 2.64 6.37
N ILE A 75 20.31 1.73 5.49
CA ILE A 75 19.67 2.10 4.23
C ILE A 75 18.40 2.89 4.50
N SER A 76 18.16 3.91 3.70
CA SER A 76 16.95 4.72 3.82
C SER A 76 16.21 4.75 2.48
N TYR A 77 14.95 5.15 2.57
CA TYR A 77 14.02 5.11 1.43
C TYR A 77 13.34 6.46 1.31
N VAL A 78 13.16 6.90 0.07
CA VAL A 78 12.54 8.19 -0.19
C VAL A 78 11.48 8.01 -1.27
N TYR A 79 10.40 8.77 -1.19
CA TYR A 79 9.34 8.74 -2.18
C TYR A 79 9.89 9.17 -3.54
N GLY A 80 9.60 8.38 -4.57
CA GLY A 80 10.06 8.72 -5.91
C GLY A 80 9.62 7.70 -6.94
N PRO A 81 8.34 7.78 -7.38
CA PRO A 81 7.89 6.90 -8.46
C PRO A 81 8.71 7.15 -9.72
N THR A 82 9.06 6.08 -10.43
CA THR A 82 9.78 6.23 -11.69
C THR A 82 8.82 6.50 -12.83
N ASP A 83 7.55 6.14 -12.70
CA ASP A 83 6.54 6.33 -13.72
C ASP A 83 5.67 7.53 -13.36
N GLN A 84 5.54 8.46 -14.29
CA GLN A 84 4.73 9.65 -14.04
C GLN A 84 3.27 9.32 -13.81
N ASN A 85 2.76 8.28 -14.43
CA ASN A 85 1.38 7.85 -14.19
C ASN A 85 1.18 7.41 -12.76
N ASP A 86 2.16 6.71 -12.19
CA ASP A 86 2.10 6.32 -10.78
C ASP A 86 2.08 7.54 -9.88
N GLU A 87 2.88 8.55 -10.20
CA GLU A 87 2.90 9.79 -9.44
C GLU A 87 1.52 10.43 -9.41
N ILE A 88 0.87 10.49 -10.57
CA ILE A 88 -0.45 11.10 -10.67
C ILE A 88 -1.48 10.31 -9.86
N ILE A 89 -1.43 8.97 -9.97
CA ILE A 89 -2.38 8.12 -9.26
C ILE A 89 -2.18 8.23 -7.75
N ILE A 90 -0.94 8.28 -7.30
CA ILE A 90 -0.67 8.37 -5.86
C ILE A 90 -1.13 9.72 -5.31
N GLU A 91 -0.99 10.81 -6.09
CA GLU A 91 -1.55 12.09 -5.68
C GLU A 91 -3.06 11.99 -5.49
N LYS A 92 -3.74 11.36 -6.44
CA LYS A 92 -5.18 11.16 -6.32
C LYS A 92 -5.54 10.27 -5.15
N LEU A 93 -4.74 9.24 -4.92
CA LEU A 93 -4.95 8.34 -3.78
C LEU A 93 -4.84 9.09 -2.47
N ALA A 94 -3.84 9.96 -2.34
CA ALA A 94 -3.67 10.75 -1.12
C ALA A 94 -4.88 11.65 -0.88
N VAL A 95 -5.40 12.28 -1.92
CA VAL A 95 -6.59 13.11 -1.80
C VAL A 95 -7.80 12.28 -1.40
N SER A 96 -7.97 11.11 -2.06
CA SER A 96 -9.09 10.22 -1.76
C SER A 96 -9.02 9.69 -0.34
N TYR A 97 -7.82 9.36 0.12
CA TYR A 97 -7.64 8.86 1.48
C TYR A 97 -8.03 9.91 2.51
N ALA A 98 -7.68 11.17 2.26
CA ALA A 98 -8.03 12.24 3.18
C ALA A 98 -9.56 12.44 3.28
N LYS A 99 -10.27 12.19 2.18
CA LYS A 99 -11.71 12.42 2.12
C LYS A 99 -12.54 11.17 2.41
N GLN A 100 -12.02 10.00 2.05
CA GLN A 100 -12.80 8.76 2.07
C GLN A 100 -11.97 7.61 2.61
N ARG A 101 -11.44 7.79 3.81
CA ARG A 101 -10.57 6.79 4.41
C ARG A 101 -11.23 5.42 4.49
N VAL A 102 -12.49 5.39 4.92
CA VAL A 102 -13.22 4.13 5.05
C VAL A 102 -13.38 3.46 3.69
N GLY A 103 -13.65 4.25 2.66
CA GLY A 103 -13.77 3.70 1.31
C GLY A 103 -12.50 3.05 0.83
N ILE A 104 -11.35 3.67 1.09
CA ILE A 104 -10.07 3.11 0.71
C ILE A 104 -9.79 1.83 1.51
N PHE A 105 -10.01 1.86 2.84
CA PHE A 105 -9.84 0.67 3.67
C PHE A 105 -10.72 -0.47 3.19
N SER A 106 -11.95 -0.17 2.82
CA SER A 106 -12.89 -1.19 2.35
C SER A 106 -12.38 -1.88 1.10
N LEU A 107 -11.76 -1.14 0.19
CA LEU A 107 -11.19 -1.74 -1.01
C LEU A 107 -10.09 -2.74 -0.67
N ILE A 108 -9.21 -2.36 0.25
CA ILE A 108 -8.10 -3.23 0.64
C ILE A 108 -8.62 -4.48 1.33
N LEU A 109 -9.53 -4.31 2.29
CA LEU A 109 -10.06 -5.43 3.07
C LEU A 109 -10.92 -6.35 2.22
N SER A 110 -11.65 -5.78 1.28
CA SER A 110 -12.51 -6.56 0.39
C SER A 110 -11.66 -7.49 -0.47
N GLU A 111 -10.56 -6.99 -1.01
CA GLU A 111 -9.67 -7.80 -1.82
C GLU A 111 -9.00 -8.89 -0.97
N SER A 112 -8.61 -8.56 0.25
CA SER A 112 -8.03 -9.51 1.19
C SER A 112 -9.02 -10.63 1.49
N ASN A 113 -10.26 -10.27 1.79
CA ASN A 113 -11.31 -11.23 2.08
C ASN A 113 -11.59 -12.13 0.90
N SER A 114 -11.53 -11.56 -0.29
CA SER A 114 -11.75 -12.32 -1.52
C SER A 114 -10.67 -13.38 -1.69
N ARG A 115 -9.41 -13.02 -1.41
CA ARG A 115 -8.31 -13.97 -1.51
C ARG A 115 -8.45 -15.08 -0.47
N ILE A 116 -8.83 -14.72 0.75
CA ILE A 116 -9.02 -15.71 1.81
C ILE A 116 -10.14 -16.67 1.44
N ARG A 117 -11.23 -16.13 0.90
CA ARG A 117 -12.36 -16.96 0.52
C ARG A 117 -11.98 -17.93 -0.60
N ARG A 118 -11.25 -17.46 -1.58
CA ARG A 118 -10.80 -18.34 -2.68
C ARG A 118 -9.88 -19.44 -2.17
N PHE A 119 -9.00 -19.11 -1.23
CA PHE A 119 -8.12 -20.10 -0.63
C PHE A 119 -8.93 -21.14 0.12
N ALA A 120 -9.90 -20.70 0.93
CA ALA A 120 -10.72 -21.61 1.71
C ALA A 120 -11.53 -22.54 0.81
N GLU A 121 -12.03 -22.02 -0.31
CA GLU A 121 -12.77 -22.84 -1.25
C GLU A 121 -11.89 -23.89 -1.90
N ALA A 122 -10.70 -23.49 -2.33
CA ALA A 122 -9.77 -24.45 -2.92
C ALA A 122 -9.43 -25.55 -1.93
N PHE A 123 -9.20 -25.17 -0.68
CA PHE A 123 -8.86 -26.13 0.37
C PHE A 123 -10.02 -27.09 0.62
N ARG A 124 -11.24 -26.56 0.63
CA ARG A 124 -12.43 -27.37 0.84
C ARG A 124 -12.65 -28.35 -0.31
N LEU A 125 -12.37 -27.94 -1.52
CA LEU A 125 -12.49 -28.83 -2.67
C LEU A 125 -11.53 -30.02 -2.57
N ILE A 126 -10.32 -29.75 -2.14
CA ILE A 126 -9.34 -30.83 -1.96
C ILE A 126 -9.84 -31.84 -0.92
N ARG A 127 -10.37 -31.34 0.20
CA ARG A 127 -10.85 -32.21 1.26
C ARG A 127 -12.19 -32.85 0.91
N GLY A 128 -13.01 -32.13 0.17
CA GLY A 128 -14.31 -32.63 -0.18
C GLY A 128 -14.30 -33.70 -1.27
N ALA A 129 -13.15 -33.94 -1.86
CA ALA A 129 -13.03 -34.96 -2.87
C ALA A 129 -13.14 -36.38 -2.28
N ASP A 130 -13.14 -36.51 -0.99
CA ASP A 130 -13.24 -37.83 -0.32
C ASP A 130 -14.51 -38.55 -0.66
#